data_6f1bfd3fc99a7436e6cc8595e8671ecd
#
_entry.id   6f1bfd3fc99a7436e6cc8595e8671ecd
#
_cell.length_a   1.000
_cell.length_b   1.000
_cell.length_c   1.000
_cell.angle_alpha   90.00
_cell.angle_beta   90.00
_cell.angle_gamma   90.00
#
_symmetry.space_group_name_H-M   'P 1'
#
loop_
_entity.id
_entity.type
_entity.pdbx_description
1 polymer ?
#
loop_
_entity_poly.entity_id
_entity_poly.type
_entity_poly.pdbx_seq_one_letter_code
_entity_poly.pdbx_strand_id
1 'polypeptide(L)'
;MKTLAICIKEWMEKYKRNSVKPGTYDRLETSFDALKRYSISNMDVANIKAEDIQKYINQMVEDGYALSTIKKQYHLVSAYLKYANTEGVISRPIYNSVKLPAQAAVKKKKRDIECYSQAEQFALVNVLKTRKHVGYGAALLMLETGLRVGEVLALTWSDIQWGRRAVNVNKTLIRIANKRRMEVQEGAKSFTSNRIVPLSKTAYSLLEKLYENVDDDYSYIFSDNYGHPISYEAIRYQIQKACAEAKVPYKGQHVFRHTFATNCYNRGADVKLLSKLLGHCEVSITFNTYIHLFGDALEEMRSVVG
;
A
#
# COMPACT_ATOMS: atom_id res chain seq x y z
N MET A 1 36.11 14.60 -9.35
CA MET A 1 35.63 13.39 -8.67
C MET A 1 34.17 13.61 -8.29
N LYS A 2 33.26 12.75 -8.70
CA LYS A 2 31.83 12.86 -8.34
C LYS A 2 31.48 11.75 -7.35
N THR A 3 30.91 12.14 -6.22
CA THR A 3 30.47 11.16 -5.21
C THR A 3 29.27 10.37 -5.67
N LEU A 4 29.06 9.18 -5.10
CA LEU A 4 27.91 8.31 -5.40
C LEU A 4 26.58 9.07 -5.22
N ALA A 5 26.46 9.89 -4.17
CA ALA A 5 25.26 10.67 -3.92
C ALA A 5 24.98 11.70 -5.05
N ILE A 6 26.02 12.44 -5.49
CA ILE A 6 25.87 13.41 -6.58
C ILE A 6 25.44 12.69 -7.86
N CYS A 7 26.11 11.60 -8.18
CA CYS A 7 25.83 10.84 -9.40
C CYS A 7 24.44 10.21 -9.41
N ILE A 8 23.99 9.60 -8.30
CA ILE A 8 22.63 9.05 -8.18
C ILE A 8 21.59 10.17 -8.34
N LYS A 9 21.81 11.34 -7.73
CA LYS A 9 20.87 12.45 -7.83
C LYS A 9 20.73 12.94 -9.26
N GLU A 10 21.85 13.21 -9.95
CA GLU A 10 21.87 13.62 -11.36
C GLU A 10 21.17 12.58 -12.25
N TRP A 11 21.45 11.28 -12.04
CA TRP A 11 20.81 10.18 -12.77
C TRP A 11 19.31 10.11 -12.51
N MET A 12 18.86 10.27 -11.26
CA MET A 12 17.45 10.30 -10.91
C MET A 12 16.73 11.46 -11.59
N GLU A 13 17.30 12.65 -11.55
CA GLU A 13 16.72 13.84 -12.18
C GLU A 13 16.63 13.71 -13.70
N LYS A 14 17.69 13.22 -14.34
CA LYS A 14 17.78 13.11 -15.79
C LYS A 14 16.94 11.96 -16.35
N TYR A 15 16.98 10.78 -15.72
CA TYR A 15 16.43 9.55 -16.31
C TYR A 15 15.21 8.99 -15.59
N LYS A 16 14.96 9.34 -14.31
CA LYS A 16 13.85 8.78 -13.55
C LYS A 16 12.68 9.73 -13.40
N ARG A 17 12.92 11.02 -13.29
CA ARG A 17 11.89 12.02 -12.99
C ARG A 17 10.67 11.94 -13.93
N ASN A 18 10.92 11.79 -15.22
CA ASN A 18 9.87 11.74 -16.25
C ASN A 18 9.57 10.33 -16.77
N SER A 19 10.34 9.31 -16.35
CA SER A 19 10.19 7.93 -16.81
C SER A 19 9.41 7.03 -15.86
N VAL A 20 9.15 7.49 -14.62
CA VAL A 20 8.41 6.73 -13.62
C VAL A 20 7.24 7.55 -13.09
N LYS A 21 6.23 6.88 -12.54
CA LYS A 21 5.10 7.57 -11.89
C LYS A 21 5.58 8.42 -10.71
N PRO A 22 4.94 9.58 -10.42
CA PRO A 22 5.33 10.49 -9.34
C PRO A 22 5.57 9.80 -8.00
N GLY A 23 4.64 8.97 -7.55
CA GLY A 23 4.81 8.22 -6.28
C GLY A 23 5.94 7.18 -6.30
N THR A 24 6.45 6.77 -7.47
CA THR A 24 7.65 5.94 -7.57
C THR A 24 8.90 6.80 -7.44
N TYR A 25 8.89 7.98 -8.06
CA TYR A 25 9.97 8.95 -7.92
C TYR A 25 10.16 9.39 -6.47
N ASP A 26 9.08 9.70 -5.75
CA ASP A 26 9.11 10.05 -4.31
C ASP A 26 9.74 8.94 -3.45
N ARG A 27 9.46 7.66 -3.80
CA ARG A 27 10.10 6.53 -3.10
C ARG A 27 11.59 6.43 -3.38
N LEU A 28 12.01 6.76 -4.60
CA LEU A 28 13.45 6.85 -4.94
C LEU A 28 14.11 7.99 -4.15
N GLU A 29 13.47 9.16 -4.05
CA GLU A 29 13.98 10.27 -3.24
C GLU A 29 14.08 9.90 -1.75
N THR A 30 13.05 9.24 -1.19
CA THR A 30 13.11 8.73 0.19
C THR A 30 14.26 7.76 0.40
N SER A 31 14.51 6.87 -0.58
CA SER A 31 15.64 5.94 -0.52
C SER A 31 16.96 6.67 -0.67
N PHE A 32 17.04 7.67 -1.53
CA PHE A 32 18.22 8.51 -1.71
C PHE A 32 18.55 9.29 -0.44
N ASP A 33 17.58 9.88 0.22
CA ASP A 33 17.78 10.59 1.49
C ASP A 33 18.27 9.67 2.61
N ALA A 34 17.83 8.43 2.63
CA ALA A 34 18.35 7.43 3.56
C ALA A 34 19.79 7.03 3.22
N LEU A 35 20.14 6.89 1.92
CA LEU A 35 21.52 6.59 1.48
C LEU A 35 22.53 7.63 1.93
N LYS A 36 22.16 8.91 1.92
CA LYS A 36 23.05 10.01 2.35
C LYS A 36 23.57 9.90 3.79
N ARG A 37 22.94 9.10 4.61
CA ARG A 37 23.37 8.86 6.01
C ARG A 37 24.56 7.91 6.13
N TYR A 38 24.94 7.25 5.03
CA TYR A 38 25.99 6.23 5.01
C TYR A 38 27.22 6.72 4.27
N SER A 39 28.40 6.32 4.72
CA SER A 39 29.70 6.74 4.17
C SER A 39 29.86 6.45 2.68
N ILE A 40 29.25 5.38 2.17
CA ILE A 40 29.28 5.03 0.76
C ILE A 40 28.76 6.16 -0.14
N SER A 41 27.84 6.99 0.35
CA SER A 41 27.27 8.12 -0.40
C SER A 41 28.32 9.15 -0.80
N ASN A 42 29.39 9.27 -0.02
CA ASN A 42 30.48 10.24 -0.21
C ASN A 42 31.68 9.65 -0.99
N MET A 43 31.65 8.35 -1.33
CA MET A 43 32.73 7.71 -2.08
C MET A 43 32.69 8.12 -3.57
N ASP A 44 33.85 8.25 -4.17
CA ASP A 44 33.96 8.44 -5.62
C ASP A 44 33.47 7.16 -6.34
N VAL A 45 32.53 7.33 -7.27
CA VAL A 45 31.89 6.21 -7.99
C VAL A 45 32.90 5.33 -8.71
N ALA A 46 33.97 5.92 -9.28
CA ALA A 46 34.99 5.17 -10.00
C ALA A 46 35.80 4.21 -9.09
N ASN A 47 35.84 4.50 -7.79
CA ASN A 47 36.63 3.74 -6.81
C ASN A 47 35.78 2.78 -5.96
N ILE A 48 34.46 2.78 -6.12
CA ILE A 48 33.57 1.90 -5.35
C ILE A 48 33.83 0.44 -5.75
N LYS A 49 33.96 -0.43 -4.77
CA LYS A 49 34.10 -1.88 -4.91
C LYS A 49 32.85 -2.59 -4.39
N ALA A 50 32.69 -3.86 -4.80
CA ALA A 50 31.62 -4.72 -4.27
C ALA A 50 31.60 -4.81 -2.76
N GLU A 51 32.80 -4.80 -2.13
CA GLU A 51 32.97 -4.80 -0.67
C GLU A 51 32.35 -3.59 0.01
N ASP A 52 32.42 -2.40 -0.60
CA ASP A 52 31.87 -1.17 -0.02
C ASP A 52 30.33 -1.22 -0.02
N ILE A 53 29.75 -1.77 -1.10
CA ILE A 53 28.30 -2.01 -1.19
C ILE A 53 27.89 -3.06 -0.15
N GLN A 54 28.69 -4.14 0.00
CA GLN A 54 28.40 -5.18 1.00
C GLN A 54 28.48 -4.63 2.42
N LYS A 55 29.49 -3.80 2.75
CA LYS A 55 29.60 -3.12 4.05
C LYS A 55 28.38 -2.26 4.32
N TYR A 56 27.94 -1.49 3.34
CA TYR A 56 26.70 -0.69 3.44
C TYR A 56 25.47 -1.54 3.77
N ILE A 57 25.28 -2.67 3.06
CA ILE A 57 24.16 -3.58 3.31
C ILE A 57 24.25 -4.20 4.70
N ASN A 58 25.46 -4.62 5.15
CA ASN A 58 25.67 -5.18 6.47
C ASN A 58 25.38 -4.13 7.56
N GLN A 59 25.82 -2.88 7.39
CA GLN A 59 25.52 -1.79 8.32
C GLN A 59 24.01 -1.59 8.48
N MET A 60 23.24 -1.65 7.38
CA MET A 60 21.78 -1.57 7.46
C MET A 60 21.15 -2.73 8.25
N VAL A 61 21.75 -3.92 8.22
CA VAL A 61 21.31 -5.07 9.04
C VAL A 61 21.57 -4.77 10.52
N GLU A 62 22.75 -4.26 10.84
CA GLU A 62 23.16 -3.88 12.20
C GLU A 62 22.27 -2.77 12.76
N ASP A 63 21.95 -1.78 11.94
CA ASP A 63 21.01 -0.68 12.25
C ASP A 63 19.56 -1.16 12.44
N GLY A 64 19.28 -2.46 12.20
CA GLY A 64 17.98 -3.09 12.44
C GLY A 64 16.91 -2.80 11.38
N TYR A 65 17.30 -2.46 10.16
CA TYR A 65 16.33 -2.28 9.07
C TYR A 65 15.67 -3.60 8.64
N ALA A 66 14.41 -3.51 8.23
CA ALA A 66 13.71 -4.66 7.64
C ALA A 66 14.30 -5.04 6.28
N LEU A 67 14.29 -6.33 5.93
CA LEU A 67 14.79 -6.85 4.65
C LEU A 67 14.20 -6.10 3.44
N SER A 68 12.90 -5.76 3.50
CA SER A 68 12.25 -4.99 2.42
C SER A 68 12.83 -3.60 2.23
N THR A 69 13.30 -2.95 3.31
CA THR A 69 13.96 -1.65 3.26
C THR A 69 15.37 -1.78 2.70
N ILE A 70 16.12 -2.79 3.16
CA ILE A 70 17.47 -3.10 2.66
C ILE A 70 17.42 -3.39 1.15
N LYS A 71 16.47 -4.21 0.69
CA LYS A 71 16.26 -4.49 -0.74
C LYS A 71 15.99 -3.21 -1.55
N LYS A 72 15.17 -2.28 -1.04
CA LYS A 72 14.90 -1.01 -1.74
C LYS A 72 16.17 -0.16 -1.87
N GLN A 73 16.98 -0.10 -0.83
CA GLN A 73 18.25 0.62 -0.83
C GLN A 73 19.24 0.00 -1.83
N TYR A 74 19.39 -1.33 -1.78
CA TYR A 74 20.21 -2.04 -2.75
C TYR A 74 19.74 -1.82 -4.19
N HIS A 75 18.43 -1.85 -4.45
CA HIS A 75 17.89 -1.61 -5.78
C HIS A 75 18.19 -0.19 -6.30
N LEU A 76 18.15 0.83 -5.46
CA LEU A 76 18.54 2.19 -5.85
C LEU A 76 20.01 2.23 -6.30
N VAL A 77 20.91 1.73 -5.43
CA VAL A 77 22.36 1.75 -5.70
C VAL A 77 22.71 0.88 -6.91
N SER A 78 22.18 -0.35 -6.97
CA SER A 78 22.47 -1.28 -8.08
C SER A 78 21.92 -0.79 -9.41
N ALA A 79 20.75 -0.15 -9.44
CA ALA A 79 20.19 0.42 -10.66
C ALA A 79 21.05 1.58 -11.22
N TYR A 80 21.56 2.44 -10.34
CA TYR A 80 22.51 3.46 -10.74
C TYR A 80 23.83 2.84 -11.22
N LEU A 81 24.43 1.90 -10.47
CA LEU A 81 25.70 1.28 -10.86
C LEU A 81 25.58 0.47 -12.15
N LYS A 82 24.43 -0.12 -12.44
CA LYS A 82 24.15 -0.72 -13.75
C LYS A 82 24.23 0.31 -14.87
N TYR A 83 23.61 1.46 -14.69
CA TYR A 83 23.73 2.58 -15.61
C TYR A 83 25.19 3.05 -15.76
N ALA A 84 25.89 3.24 -14.64
CA ALA A 84 27.30 3.67 -14.63
C ALA A 84 28.24 2.67 -15.34
N ASN A 85 27.94 1.38 -15.27
CA ASN A 85 28.67 0.34 -16.00
C ASN A 85 28.39 0.42 -17.50
N THR A 86 27.15 0.64 -17.90
CA THR A 86 26.78 0.82 -19.33
C THR A 86 27.42 2.06 -19.93
N GLU A 87 27.56 3.14 -19.17
CA GLU A 87 28.21 4.39 -19.58
C GLU A 87 29.75 4.35 -19.43
N GLY A 88 30.34 3.23 -19.04
CA GLY A 88 31.80 3.09 -18.89
C GLY A 88 32.41 3.84 -17.69
N VAL A 89 31.58 4.37 -16.76
CA VAL A 89 32.05 5.02 -15.52
C VAL A 89 32.69 4.02 -14.58
N ILE A 90 32.15 2.81 -14.51
CA ILE A 90 32.74 1.66 -13.84
C ILE A 90 32.98 0.53 -14.84
N SER A 91 34.13 -0.14 -14.74
CA SER A 91 34.57 -1.16 -15.70
C SER A 91 33.95 -2.54 -15.50
N ARG A 92 33.39 -2.80 -14.31
CA ARG A 92 32.87 -4.14 -13.92
C ARG A 92 31.51 -4.04 -13.24
N PRO A 93 30.62 -5.03 -13.42
CA PRO A 93 29.30 -5.08 -12.78
C PRO A 93 29.40 -5.49 -11.29
N ILE A 94 30.07 -4.67 -10.47
CA ILE A 94 30.37 -4.91 -9.05
C ILE A 94 29.11 -5.20 -8.21
N TYR A 95 27.96 -4.67 -8.63
CA TYR A 95 26.65 -4.88 -7.98
C TYR A 95 26.20 -6.35 -8.01
N ASN A 96 26.65 -7.18 -8.96
CA ASN A 96 26.28 -8.58 -9.06
C ASN A 96 26.92 -9.47 -7.95
N SER A 97 28.02 -9.00 -7.36
CA SER A 97 28.76 -9.74 -6.34
C SER A 97 28.22 -9.52 -4.91
N VAL A 98 27.27 -8.61 -4.74
CA VAL A 98 26.69 -8.26 -3.43
C VAL A 98 25.63 -9.30 -3.02
N LYS A 99 25.73 -9.79 -1.78
CA LYS A 99 24.77 -10.73 -1.22
C LYS A 99 23.79 -10.00 -0.29
N LEU A 100 22.52 -10.14 -0.57
CA LEU A 100 21.48 -9.63 0.32
C LEU A 100 21.29 -10.59 1.51
N PRO A 101 20.97 -10.07 2.72
CA PRO A 101 20.76 -10.89 3.90
C PRO A 101 19.55 -11.80 3.72
N ALA A 102 19.59 -12.98 4.33
CA ALA A 102 18.42 -13.83 4.48
C ALA A 102 17.43 -13.22 5.47
N GLN A 103 16.14 -13.58 5.37
CA GLN A 103 15.10 -13.07 6.28
C GLN A 103 15.42 -13.35 7.76
N ALA A 104 16.03 -14.51 8.05
CA ALA A 104 16.43 -14.90 9.39
C ALA A 104 17.55 -14.03 9.99
N ALA A 105 18.38 -13.41 9.15
CA ALA A 105 19.48 -12.55 9.58
C ALA A 105 19.06 -11.15 9.97
N VAL A 106 17.82 -10.73 9.67
CA VAL A 106 17.31 -9.39 10.02
C VAL A 106 16.47 -9.45 11.29
N LYS A 107 16.73 -8.53 12.22
CA LYS A 107 16.04 -8.47 13.52
C LYS A 107 14.53 -8.23 13.37
N LYS A 108 14.12 -7.53 12.34
CA LYS A 108 12.70 -7.22 12.08
C LYS A 108 12.03 -8.39 11.35
N LYS A 109 11.31 -9.22 12.10
CA LYS A 109 10.48 -10.29 11.54
C LYS A 109 9.34 -9.69 10.70
N LYS A 110 8.90 -10.44 9.69
CA LYS A 110 7.65 -10.13 8.99
C LYS A 110 6.53 -10.15 10.04
N ARG A 111 5.76 -9.06 10.13
CA ARG A 111 4.58 -9.04 11.01
C ARG A 111 3.53 -9.96 10.43
N ASP A 112 2.89 -10.73 11.30
CA ASP A 112 1.70 -11.47 10.90
C ASP A 112 0.60 -10.49 10.47
N ILE A 113 -0.26 -10.95 9.58
CA ILE A 113 -1.36 -10.13 9.10
C ILE A 113 -2.39 -10.08 10.21
N GLU A 114 -2.53 -8.91 10.79
CA GLU A 114 -3.53 -8.65 11.81
C GLU A 114 -4.90 -8.44 11.16
N CYS A 115 -5.94 -9.00 11.77
CA CYS A 115 -7.34 -8.74 11.44
C CYS A 115 -8.08 -8.33 12.72
N TYR A 116 -9.19 -7.66 12.57
CA TYR A 116 -10.11 -7.44 13.67
C TYR A 116 -10.96 -8.70 13.91
N SER A 117 -11.08 -9.14 15.15
CA SER A 117 -12.00 -10.19 15.53
C SER A 117 -13.46 -9.78 15.31
N GLN A 118 -14.40 -10.72 15.31
CA GLN A 118 -15.82 -10.40 15.15
C GLN A 118 -16.34 -9.44 16.21
N ALA A 119 -15.91 -9.61 17.48
CA ALA A 119 -16.26 -8.71 18.56
C ALA A 119 -15.70 -7.30 18.37
N GLU A 120 -14.42 -7.18 17.97
CA GLU A 120 -13.80 -5.90 17.65
C GLU A 120 -14.50 -5.21 16.47
N GLN A 121 -14.86 -5.98 15.41
CA GLN A 121 -15.62 -5.45 14.27
C GLN A 121 -16.99 -4.93 14.67
N PHE A 122 -17.73 -5.69 15.49
CA PHE A 122 -19.03 -5.26 15.97
C PHE A 122 -18.96 -3.95 16.77
N ALA A 123 -18.00 -3.84 17.69
CA ALA A 123 -17.78 -2.62 18.46
C ALA A 123 -17.42 -1.43 17.55
N LEU A 124 -16.50 -1.63 16.59
CA LEU A 124 -16.11 -0.59 15.62
C LEU A 124 -17.27 -0.14 14.74
N VAL A 125 -18.04 -1.07 14.17
CA VAL A 125 -19.18 -0.76 13.30
C VAL A 125 -20.22 0.07 14.04
N ASN A 126 -20.49 -0.23 15.31
CA ASN A 126 -21.44 0.56 16.13
C ASN A 126 -20.98 2.01 16.27
N VAL A 127 -19.69 2.26 16.53
CA VAL A 127 -19.15 3.62 16.59
C VAL A 127 -19.18 4.29 15.23
N LEU A 128 -18.73 3.59 14.18
CA LEU A 128 -18.65 4.15 12.82
C LEU A 128 -20.02 4.55 12.26
N LYS A 129 -21.08 3.83 12.60
CA LYS A 129 -22.47 4.14 12.17
C LYS A 129 -23.10 5.33 12.88
N THR A 130 -22.70 5.62 14.11
CA THR A 130 -23.35 6.65 14.94
C THR A 130 -22.76 8.05 14.78
N ARG A 131 -21.61 8.18 14.16
CA ARG A 131 -20.88 9.44 14.03
C ARG A 131 -21.12 10.12 12.69
N LYS A 132 -21.28 11.46 12.71
CA LYS A 132 -21.59 12.26 11.51
C LYS A 132 -20.39 12.63 10.65
N HIS A 133 -19.15 12.57 11.19
CA HIS A 133 -17.98 13.00 10.41
C HIS A 133 -17.70 12.03 9.26
N VAL A 134 -17.52 12.56 8.04
CA VAL A 134 -17.33 11.79 6.80
C VAL A 134 -16.22 10.72 6.87
N GLY A 135 -15.18 10.95 7.68
CA GLY A 135 -14.12 9.97 7.89
C GLY A 135 -14.55 8.67 8.57
N TYR A 136 -15.64 8.69 9.39
CA TYR A 136 -16.22 7.47 9.94
C TYR A 136 -16.95 6.68 8.86
N GLY A 137 -17.69 7.37 7.97
CA GLY A 137 -18.33 6.76 6.82
C GLY A 137 -17.32 6.12 5.88
N ALA A 138 -16.22 6.82 5.59
CA ALA A 138 -15.12 6.29 4.79
C ALA A 138 -14.49 5.03 5.41
N ALA A 139 -14.26 5.04 6.73
CA ALA A 139 -13.74 3.88 7.46
C ALA A 139 -14.72 2.68 7.43
N LEU A 140 -16.02 2.94 7.60
CA LEU A 140 -17.05 1.91 7.50
C LEU A 140 -17.08 1.30 6.10
N LEU A 141 -17.03 2.13 5.05
CA LEU A 141 -16.99 1.63 3.68
C LEU A 141 -15.75 0.77 3.42
N MET A 142 -14.57 1.15 3.95
CA MET A 142 -13.36 0.32 3.86
C MET A 142 -13.56 -1.06 4.49
N LEU A 143 -14.19 -1.13 5.65
CA LEU A 143 -14.44 -2.40 6.36
C LEU A 143 -15.43 -3.30 5.61
N GLU A 144 -16.44 -2.71 4.99
CA GLU A 144 -17.55 -3.41 4.32
C GLU A 144 -17.24 -3.79 2.86
N THR A 145 -16.20 -3.22 2.25
CA THR A 145 -15.87 -3.42 0.83
C THR A 145 -14.46 -3.92 0.58
N GLY A 146 -13.56 -3.79 1.55
CA GLY A 146 -12.14 -4.11 1.38
C GLY A 146 -11.39 -3.18 0.43
N LEU A 147 -11.95 -2.05 0.04
CA LEU A 147 -11.29 -1.05 -0.78
C LEU A 147 -10.04 -0.50 -0.10
N ARG A 148 -9.04 -0.14 -0.90
CA ARG A 148 -7.87 0.60 -0.38
C ARG A 148 -8.30 2.00 0.03
N VAL A 149 -7.64 2.56 1.04
CA VAL A 149 -7.96 3.90 1.52
C VAL A 149 -7.96 4.94 0.39
N GLY A 150 -6.98 4.90 -0.51
CA GLY A 150 -6.94 5.83 -1.65
C GLY A 150 -8.05 5.61 -2.67
N GLU A 151 -8.55 4.40 -2.82
CA GLU A 151 -9.70 4.09 -3.66
C GLU A 151 -10.96 4.69 -3.04
N VAL A 152 -11.19 4.50 -1.74
CA VAL A 152 -12.35 5.07 -1.02
C VAL A 152 -12.34 6.60 -1.07
N LEU A 153 -11.18 7.23 -0.84
CA LEU A 153 -11.07 8.69 -0.85
C LEU A 153 -11.24 9.32 -2.24
N ALA A 154 -11.05 8.55 -3.31
CA ALA A 154 -11.23 9.00 -4.69
C ALA A 154 -12.65 8.79 -5.22
N LEU A 155 -13.54 8.10 -4.49
CA LEU A 155 -14.90 7.82 -4.95
C LEU A 155 -15.72 9.09 -5.11
N THR A 156 -16.43 9.17 -6.23
CA THR A 156 -17.49 10.14 -6.50
C THR A 156 -18.85 9.45 -6.55
N TRP A 157 -19.93 10.18 -6.45
CA TRP A 157 -21.26 9.62 -6.51
C TRP A 157 -21.56 8.92 -7.83
N SER A 158 -20.99 9.38 -8.94
CA SER A 158 -21.08 8.72 -10.26
C SER A 158 -20.45 7.31 -10.31
N ASP A 159 -19.63 6.95 -9.32
CA ASP A 159 -19.08 5.60 -9.22
C ASP A 159 -20.08 4.59 -8.61
N ILE A 160 -21.17 5.06 -8.01
CA ILE A 160 -22.15 4.21 -7.36
C ILE A 160 -23.18 3.69 -8.38
N GLN A 161 -23.23 2.39 -8.55
CA GLN A 161 -24.23 1.68 -9.37
C GLN A 161 -25.43 1.32 -8.51
N TRP A 162 -26.32 2.26 -8.24
CA TRP A 162 -27.46 2.11 -7.34
C TRP A 162 -28.30 0.87 -7.65
N GLY A 163 -28.68 0.66 -8.91
CA GLY A 163 -29.50 -0.48 -9.34
C GLY A 163 -28.83 -1.84 -9.17
N ARG A 164 -27.49 -1.87 -9.14
CA ARG A 164 -26.69 -3.09 -8.92
C ARG A 164 -26.22 -3.25 -7.49
N ARG A 165 -26.44 -2.26 -6.63
CA ARG A 165 -25.84 -2.17 -5.28
C ARG A 165 -24.36 -2.45 -5.30
N ALA A 166 -23.62 -1.71 -6.12
CA ALA A 166 -22.21 -1.92 -6.34
C ALA A 166 -21.47 -0.59 -6.53
N VAL A 167 -20.17 -0.59 -6.33
CA VAL A 167 -19.28 0.53 -6.57
C VAL A 167 -18.29 0.19 -7.68
N ASN A 168 -18.10 1.12 -8.63
CA ASN A 168 -17.11 1.03 -9.68
C ASN A 168 -15.79 1.64 -9.19
N VAL A 169 -14.75 0.83 -9.07
CA VAL A 169 -13.42 1.26 -8.59
C VAL A 169 -12.51 1.42 -9.79
N ASN A 170 -12.26 2.65 -10.21
CA ASN A 170 -11.50 2.99 -11.42
C ASN A 170 -10.40 4.02 -11.16
N LYS A 171 -10.34 4.61 -9.97
CA LYS A 171 -9.42 5.69 -9.61
C LYS A 171 -8.91 5.55 -8.18
N THR A 172 -7.84 6.24 -7.87
CA THR A 172 -7.26 6.24 -6.52
C THR A 172 -6.64 7.60 -6.21
N LEU A 173 -6.84 8.08 -4.99
CA LEU A 173 -6.13 9.23 -4.47
C LEU A 173 -4.70 8.80 -4.15
N ILE A 174 -3.71 9.57 -4.61
CA ILE A 174 -2.30 9.37 -4.30
C ILE A 174 -1.74 10.61 -3.63
N ARG A 175 -0.78 10.41 -2.72
CA ARG A 175 -0.03 11.50 -2.13
C ARG A 175 1.24 11.73 -2.95
N ILE A 176 1.48 12.98 -3.33
CA ILE A 176 2.74 13.39 -3.95
C ILE A 176 3.59 14.04 -2.85
N ALA A 177 4.60 13.30 -2.36
CA ALA A 177 5.36 13.66 -1.17
C ALA A 177 6.02 15.04 -1.26
N ASN A 178 6.61 15.36 -2.41
CA ASN A 178 7.31 16.63 -2.61
C ASN A 178 6.40 17.85 -2.82
N LYS A 179 5.10 17.64 -3.06
CA LYS A 179 4.16 18.73 -3.33
C LYS A 179 3.19 19.01 -2.19
N ARG A 180 3.23 18.22 -1.09
CA ARG A 180 2.17 18.21 -0.04
C ARG A 180 0.75 18.17 -0.62
N ARG A 181 0.61 17.70 -1.86
CA ARG A 181 -0.60 17.68 -2.64
C ARG A 181 -1.07 16.23 -2.82
N MET A 182 -2.38 16.08 -2.80
CA MET A 182 -3.03 14.82 -3.19
C MET A 182 -3.53 14.99 -4.62
N GLU A 183 -3.39 13.95 -5.43
CA GLU A 183 -3.90 13.91 -6.80
C GLU A 183 -4.71 12.63 -6.98
N VAL A 184 -5.81 12.74 -7.72
CA VAL A 184 -6.57 11.58 -8.16
C VAL A 184 -5.88 11.02 -9.40
N GLN A 185 -5.47 9.78 -9.32
CA GLN A 185 -4.94 9.04 -10.45
C GLN A 185 -6.08 8.22 -11.04
N GLU A 186 -6.51 8.60 -12.23
CA GLU A 186 -7.42 7.81 -13.05
C GLU A 186 -6.67 6.66 -13.70
N GLY A 187 -7.36 5.54 -13.90
CA GLY A 187 -6.75 4.33 -14.46
C GLY A 187 -5.83 3.64 -13.48
N ALA A 188 -6.12 2.39 -13.24
CA ALA A 188 -5.32 1.58 -12.34
C ALA A 188 -3.92 1.30 -12.89
N LYS A 189 -2.97 1.01 -11.98
CA LYS A 189 -1.60 0.55 -12.32
C LYS A 189 -1.57 -0.68 -13.23
N SER A 190 -2.70 -1.41 -13.33
CA SER A 190 -2.90 -2.60 -14.16
C SER A 190 -4.36 -2.71 -14.54
N PHE A 191 -4.67 -3.41 -15.63
CA PHE A 191 -6.02 -3.75 -16.11
C PHE A 191 -6.91 -4.36 -15.00
N THR A 192 -6.32 -4.96 -13.96
CA THR A 192 -7.00 -5.64 -12.85
C THR A 192 -7.49 -4.70 -11.75
N SER A 193 -7.19 -3.41 -11.83
CA SER A 193 -7.59 -2.47 -10.78
C SER A 193 -8.96 -1.82 -11.05
N ASN A 194 -9.43 -1.80 -12.32
CA ASN A 194 -10.80 -1.43 -12.62
C ASN A 194 -11.70 -2.62 -12.30
N ARG A 195 -12.58 -2.44 -11.34
CA ARG A 195 -13.44 -3.52 -10.87
C ARG A 195 -14.73 -2.99 -10.27
N ILE A 196 -15.74 -3.84 -10.30
CA ILE A 196 -17.02 -3.61 -9.62
C ILE A 196 -17.00 -4.40 -8.32
N VAL A 197 -17.27 -3.72 -7.19
CA VAL A 197 -17.33 -4.33 -5.87
C VAL A 197 -18.76 -4.22 -5.34
N PRO A 198 -19.41 -5.34 -4.97
CA PRO A 198 -20.76 -5.32 -4.42
C PRO A 198 -20.77 -4.64 -3.04
N LEU A 199 -21.85 -3.93 -2.75
CA LEU A 199 -22.09 -3.26 -1.49
C LEU A 199 -22.90 -4.15 -0.55
N SER A 200 -22.44 -4.31 0.68
CA SER A 200 -23.24 -4.89 1.75
C SER A 200 -24.45 -4.00 2.06
N LYS A 201 -25.45 -4.54 2.75
CA LYS A 201 -26.61 -3.74 3.22
C LYS A 201 -26.14 -2.53 4.05
N THR A 202 -25.14 -2.72 4.90
CA THR A 202 -24.57 -1.65 5.74
C THR A 202 -23.92 -0.55 4.90
N ALA A 203 -23.07 -0.93 3.94
CA ALA A 203 -22.40 0.03 3.04
C ALA A 203 -23.40 0.77 2.16
N TYR A 204 -24.39 0.07 1.64
CA TYR A 204 -25.44 0.65 0.80
C TYR A 204 -26.26 1.69 1.57
N SER A 205 -26.78 1.32 2.77
CA SER A 205 -27.56 2.25 3.61
C SER A 205 -26.73 3.45 4.11
N LEU A 206 -25.41 3.29 4.29
CA LEU A 206 -24.55 4.42 4.57
C LEU A 206 -24.53 5.40 3.38
N LEU A 207 -24.34 4.88 2.18
CA LEU A 207 -24.25 5.71 0.97
C LEU A 207 -25.60 6.38 0.65
N GLU A 208 -26.73 5.70 0.81
CA GLU A 208 -28.08 6.28 0.67
C GLU A 208 -28.25 7.50 1.57
N LYS A 209 -27.91 7.38 2.85
CA LYS A 209 -28.01 8.49 3.83
C LYS A 209 -27.11 9.68 3.48
N LEU A 210 -25.92 9.40 2.94
CA LEU A 210 -24.98 10.45 2.54
C LEU A 210 -25.41 11.15 1.25
N TYR A 211 -26.18 10.45 0.40
CA TYR A 211 -26.63 10.95 -0.89
C TYR A 211 -27.88 11.84 -0.80
N GLU A 212 -28.64 11.82 0.30
CA GLU A 212 -29.92 12.56 0.46
C GLU A 212 -29.83 14.06 0.14
N ASN A 213 -28.66 14.70 0.23
CA ASN A 213 -28.46 16.12 0.00
C ASN A 213 -27.33 16.38 -0.99
N VAL A 214 -27.23 15.56 -2.03
CA VAL A 214 -26.19 15.69 -3.06
C VAL A 214 -26.78 16.25 -4.33
N ASP A 215 -26.25 17.40 -4.79
CA ASP A 215 -26.69 18.09 -6.01
C ASP A 215 -25.79 17.76 -7.22
N ASP A 216 -24.61 17.15 -7.02
CA ASP A 216 -23.63 16.86 -8.06
C ASP A 216 -23.04 15.45 -7.93
N ASP A 217 -23.35 14.58 -8.87
CA ASP A 217 -22.87 13.19 -8.93
C ASP A 217 -21.36 13.07 -9.16
N TYR A 218 -20.69 14.10 -9.62
CA TYR A 218 -19.24 14.12 -9.80
C TYR A 218 -18.49 14.58 -8.54
N SER A 219 -19.21 15.03 -7.51
CA SER A 219 -18.61 15.39 -6.23
C SER A 219 -18.08 14.16 -5.49
N TYR A 220 -17.02 14.35 -4.68
CA TYR A 220 -16.44 13.28 -3.87
C TYR A 220 -17.37 12.90 -2.72
N ILE A 221 -17.55 11.58 -2.50
CA ILE A 221 -18.39 11.03 -1.42
C ILE A 221 -17.84 11.44 -0.05
N PHE A 222 -16.52 11.41 0.12
CA PHE A 222 -15.84 11.74 1.37
C PHE A 222 -14.99 12.99 1.20
N SER A 223 -15.67 14.13 1.14
CA SER A 223 -15.07 15.46 0.94
C SER A 223 -14.98 16.27 2.23
N ASP A 224 -14.10 17.25 2.22
CA ASP A 224 -14.08 18.35 3.19
C ASP A 224 -15.15 19.42 2.83
N ASN A 225 -15.20 20.49 3.63
CA ASN A 225 -16.16 21.58 3.42
C ASN A 225 -15.91 22.40 2.14
N TYR A 226 -14.81 22.14 1.43
CA TYR A 226 -14.44 22.80 0.18
C TYR A 226 -14.64 21.89 -1.04
N GLY A 227 -15.20 20.69 -0.84
CA GLY A 227 -15.41 19.71 -1.90
C GLY A 227 -14.16 18.90 -2.28
N HIS A 228 -13.03 19.05 -1.58
CA HIS A 228 -11.86 18.23 -1.83
C HIS A 228 -11.93 16.89 -1.07
N PRO A 229 -11.34 15.81 -1.61
CA PRO A 229 -11.25 14.55 -0.87
C PRO A 229 -10.58 14.75 0.49
N ILE A 230 -11.10 14.15 1.55
CA ILE A 230 -10.43 14.18 2.86
C ILE A 230 -9.05 13.54 2.78
N SER A 231 -8.12 14.02 3.62
CA SER A 231 -6.73 13.55 3.59
C SER A 231 -6.55 12.17 4.23
N TYR A 232 -5.43 11.51 3.87
CA TYR A 232 -5.01 10.25 4.52
C TYR A 232 -4.81 10.41 6.03
N GLU A 233 -4.36 11.58 6.46
CA GLU A 233 -4.19 11.93 7.85
C GLU A 233 -5.53 12.09 8.56
N ALA A 234 -6.49 12.75 7.91
CA ALA A 234 -7.83 12.96 8.45
C ALA A 234 -8.54 11.62 8.68
N ILE A 235 -8.58 10.73 7.69
CA ILE A 235 -9.21 9.42 7.87
C ILE A 235 -8.46 8.58 8.90
N ARG A 236 -7.12 8.62 8.94
CA ARG A 236 -6.34 7.92 9.95
C ARG A 236 -6.70 8.37 11.35
N TYR A 237 -6.80 9.68 11.56
CA TYR A 237 -7.21 10.26 12.85
C TYR A 237 -8.61 9.79 13.25
N GLN A 238 -9.57 9.80 12.34
CA GLN A 238 -10.94 9.35 12.64
C GLN A 238 -11.00 7.85 12.96
N ILE A 239 -10.22 7.02 12.26
CA ILE A 239 -10.11 5.59 12.59
C ILE A 239 -9.51 5.39 13.99
N GLN A 240 -8.43 6.12 14.32
CA GLN A 240 -7.84 6.05 15.66
C GLN A 240 -8.84 6.44 16.75
N LYS A 241 -9.61 7.50 16.51
CA LYS A 241 -10.66 7.94 17.42
C LYS A 241 -11.77 6.90 17.55
N ALA A 242 -12.24 6.31 16.44
CA ALA A 242 -13.21 5.23 16.46
C ALA A 242 -12.72 4.01 17.25
N CYS A 243 -11.47 3.62 17.06
CA CYS A 243 -10.86 2.52 17.81
C CYS A 243 -10.82 2.81 19.31
N ALA A 244 -10.45 4.02 19.71
CA ALA A 244 -10.42 4.43 21.12
C ALA A 244 -11.83 4.40 21.76
N GLU A 245 -12.83 4.93 21.06
CA GLU A 245 -14.23 4.92 21.52
C GLU A 245 -14.79 3.48 21.61
N ALA A 246 -14.46 2.63 20.65
CA ALA A 246 -14.85 1.22 20.63
C ALA A 246 -14.05 0.34 21.61
N LYS A 247 -13.03 0.89 22.27
CA LYS A 247 -12.05 0.15 23.10
C LYS A 247 -11.37 -0.99 22.34
N VAL A 248 -11.04 -0.74 21.06
CA VAL A 248 -10.39 -1.68 20.16
C VAL A 248 -9.00 -1.14 19.78
N PRO A 249 -7.94 -1.96 19.72
CA PRO A 249 -6.61 -1.50 19.37
C PRO A 249 -6.57 -1.01 17.92
N TYR A 250 -5.89 0.11 17.68
CA TYR A 250 -5.63 0.59 16.31
C TYR A 250 -4.54 -0.25 15.64
N LYS A 251 -4.90 -1.01 14.62
CA LYS A 251 -4.02 -1.93 13.89
C LYS A 251 -3.55 -1.39 12.53
N GLY A 252 -3.97 -0.17 12.15
CA GLY A 252 -3.65 0.46 10.87
C GLY A 252 -4.77 0.39 9.83
N GLN A 253 -4.72 1.27 8.84
CA GLN A 253 -5.80 1.40 7.83
C GLN A 253 -5.95 0.14 6.95
N HIS A 254 -4.84 -0.53 6.60
CA HIS A 254 -4.88 -1.73 5.75
C HIS A 254 -5.54 -2.93 6.45
N VAL A 255 -5.62 -2.93 7.77
CA VAL A 255 -6.27 -4.01 8.53
C VAL A 255 -7.76 -4.09 8.24
N PHE A 256 -8.43 -3.00 7.91
CA PHE A 256 -9.83 -3.01 7.46
C PHE A 256 -10.02 -3.91 6.24
N ARG A 257 -9.13 -3.76 5.26
CA ARG A 257 -9.14 -4.60 4.05
C ARG A 257 -8.77 -6.05 4.33
N HIS A 258 -7.80 -6.30 5.22
CA HIS A 258 -7.45 -7.65 5.65
C HIS A 258 -8.62 -8.31 6.35
N THR A 259 -9.30 -7.59 7.24
CA THR A 259 -10.50 -8.07 7.93
C THR A 259 -11.64 -8.41 6.97
N PHE A 260 -11.92 -7.54 5.99
CA PHE A 260 -12.89 -7.83 4.94
C PHE A 260 -12.56 -9.11 4.17
N ALA A 261 -11.30 -9.24 3.74
CA ALA A 261 -10.86 -10.41 2.98
C ALA A 261 -10.96 -11.70 3.79
N THR A 262 -10.56 -11.67 5.07
CA THR A 262 -10.72 -12.78 6.00
C THR A 262 -12.19 -13.16 6.20
N ASN A 263 -13.07 -12.18 6.35
CA ASN A 263 -14.51 -12.43 6.48
C ASN A 263 -15.10 -13.06 5.22
N CYS A 264 -14.71 -12.60 4.03
CA CYS A 264 -15.15 -13.20 2.78
C CYS A 264 -14.67 -14.65 2.65
N TYR A 265 -13.41 -14.90 2.97
CA TYR A 265 -12.85 -16.24 2.95
C TYR A 265 -13.58 -17.19 3.91
N ASN A 266 -13.75 -16.78 5.17
CA ASN A 266 -14.46 -17.58 6.20
C ASN A 266 -15.93 -17.84 5.85
N ARG A 267 -16.51 -17.08 4.90
CA ARG A 267 -17.85 -17.31 4.35
C ARG A 267 -17.84 -18.16 3.08
N GLY A 268 -16.70 -18.76 2.73
CA GLY A 268 -16.56 -19.65 1.57
C GLY A 268 -16.27 -18.95 0.24
N ALA A 269 -15.81 -17.69 0.25
CA ALA A 269 -15.41 -17.04 -0.98
C ALA A 269 -14.15 -17.70 -1.57
N ASP A 270 -14.22 -18.08 -2.84
CA ASP A 270 -13.07 -18.58 -3.59
C ASP A 270 -11.93 -17.55 -3.66
N VAL A 271 -10.68 -18.01 -3.55
CA VAL A 271 -9.48 -17.14 -3.51
C VAL A 271 -9.32 -16.33 -4.79
N LYS A 272 -9.68 -16.87 -5.94
CA LYS A 272 -9.61 -16.20 -7.25
C LYS A 272 -10.65 -15.09 -7.32
N LEU A 273 -11.87 -15.35 -6.82
CA LEU A 273 -12.93 -14.34 -6.70
C LEU A 273 -12.51 -13.23 -5.74
N LEU A 274 -11.98 -13.60 -4.57
CA LEU A 274 -11.48 -12.65 -3.58
C LEU A 274 -10.35 -11.79 -4.13
N SER A 275 -9.40 -12.37 -4.88
CA SER A 275 -8.32 -11.66 -5.56
C SER A 275 -8.86 -10.60 -6.53
N LYS A 276 -9.90 -10.93 -7.31
CA LYS A 276 -10.58 -10.00 -8.22
C LYS A 276 -11.26 -8.86 -7.46
N LEU A 277 -12.01 -9.17 -6.40
CA LEU A 277 -12.68 -8.16 -5.56
C LEU A 277 -11.67 -7.18 -4.94
N LEU A 278 -10.56 -7.70 -4.47
CA LEU A 278 -9.49 -6.90 -3.89
C LEU A 278 -8.69 -6.13 -4.96
N GLY A 279 -8.74 -6.51 -6.24
CA GLY A 279 -7.94 -5.90 -7.29
C GLY A 279 -6.44 -6.16 -7.11
N HIS A 280 -6.08 -7.41 -6.82
CA HIS A 280 -4.70 -7.87 -6.88
C HIS A 280 -4.37 -8.26 -8.32
N CYS A 281 -3.16 -7.88 -8.79
CA CYS A 281 -2.70 -8.21 -10.15
C CYS A 281 -2.47 -9.72 -10.33
N GLU A 282 -2.15 -10.42 -9.25
CA GLU A 282 -1.90 -11.85 -9.22
C GLU A 282 -2.64 -12.51 -8.05
N VAL A 283 -3.22 -13.67 -8.29
CA VAL A 283 -3.89 -14.48 -7.24
C VAL A 283 -2.91 -14.89 -6.14
N SER A 284 -1.64 -15.12 -6.52
CA SER A 284 -0.54 -15.41 -5.61
C SER A 284 -0.40 -14.39 -4.47
N ILE A 285 -0.71 -13.10 -4.72
CA ILE A 285 -0.68 -12.07 -3.68
C ILE A 285 -1.74 -12.36 -2.63
N THR A 286 -2.98 -12.69 -3.05
CA THR A 286 -4.06 -13.04 -2.13
C THR A 286 -3.72 -14.31 -1.37
N PHE A 287 -3.30 -15.35 -2.08
CA PHE A 287 -2.92 -16.63 -1.51
C PHE A 287 -1.82 -16.46 -0.45
N ASN A 288 -0.67 -15.86 -0.82
CA ASN A 288 0.46 -15.64 0.10
C ASN A 288 0.13 -14.71 1.28
N THR A 289 -0.86 -13.83 1.11
CA THR A 289 -1.31 -12.93 2.17
C THR A 289 -2.17 -13.65 3.18
N TYR A 290 -3.04 -14.55 2.73
CA TYR A 290 -4.06 -15.19 3.56
C TYR A 290 -3.84 -16.70 3.76
N ILE A 291 -2.71 -17.26 3.28
CA ILE A 291 -2.38 -18.70 3.37
C ILE A 291 -2.48 -19.27 4.80
N HIS A 292 -2.19 -18.43 5.80
CA HIS A 292 -2.28 -18.83 7.21
C HIS A 292 -3.73 -19.01 7.71
N LEU A 293 -4.72 -18.55 6.93
CA LEU A 293 -6.15 -18.76 7.17
C LEU A 293 -6.67 -20.03 6.47
N PHE A 294 -5.92 -20.53 5.49
CA PHE A 294 -6.16 -21.86 4.93
C PHE A 294 -5.79 -22.84 6.03
N GLY A 295 -6.79 -23.32 6.80
CA GLY A 295 -6.62 -24.27 7.90
C GLY A 295 -5.83 -25.49 7.47
N ASP A 296 -5.67 -26.46 8.33
CA ASP A 296 -4.87 -27.65 8.04
C ASP A 296 -5.24 -28.22 6.67
N ALA A 297 -4.38 -27.98 5.68
CA ALA A 297 -4.58 -28.45 4.30
C ALA A 297 -4.88 -29.96 4.23
N LEU A 298 -4.52 -30.68 5.31
CA LEU A 298 -4.85 -32.08 5.53
C LEU A 298 -6.34 -32.31 5.81
N GLU A 299 -7.04 -31.44 6.53
CA GLU A 299 -8.49 -31.58 6.77
C GLU A 299 -9.30 -31.20 5.55
N GLU A 300 -8.93 -30.14 4.83
CA GLU A 300 -9.55 -29.81 3.54
C GLU A 300 -9.30 -30.92 2.50
N MET A 301 -8.07 -31.46 2.44
CA MET A 301 -7.80 -32.59 1.55
C MET A 301 -8.59 -33.84 1.93
N ARG A 302 -8.80 -34.14 3.21
CA ARG A 302 -9.65 -35.25 3.65
C ARG A 302 -11.08 -35.11 3.16
N SER A 303 -11.65 -33.90 3.18
CA SER A 303 -13.01 -33.64 2.68
C SER A 303 -13.13 -33.75 1.17
N VAL A 304 -12.04 -33.60 0.42
CA VAL A 304 -12.01 -33.67 -1.06
C VAL A 304 -11.66 -35.07 -1.55
N VAL A 305 -10.90 -35.82 -0.77
CA VAL A 305 -10.46 -37.18 -1.17
C VAL A 305 -11.43 -38.28 -0.70
N GLY A 306 -12.37 -37.97 0.20
CA GLY A 306 -13.45 -38.87 0.67
C GLY A 306 -13.08 -39.61 1.92
#